data_cb45a45a9bc69f6167d5219dd63b9a2c
#
_entry.id   cb45a45a9bc69f6167d5219dd63b9a2c
#
_cell.length_a   1.000
_cell.length_b   1.000
_cell.length_c   1.000
_cell.angle_alpha   90.00
_cell.angle_beta   90.00
_cell.angle_gamma   90.00
#
_symmetry.space_group_name_H-M   'P 1'
#
loop_
_entity.id
_entity.type
_entity.pdbx_description
1 polymer ?
#
loop_
_entity_poly.entity_id
_entity_poly.type
_entity_poly.pdbx_seq_one_letter_code
_entity_poly.pdbx_strand_id
1 'polypeptide(L)'
;GQQVIIPAPYWVSYPDMVSLADGEPVIVPCDEQHGWKLTPEQLAAALTPSTRWLILNSPGNPTGAIYSERELRALADVLADYPQVLVMADDIYEPLRYDNTPFTTFAQAAPQLVSRTLTVNGVSKSHAMTGWRLGYAGGPQWLIAAMQILQSQSTSNPSAISQAAAVAALNHSADFLDGWLHTLDKRRQQVLGMIAATEGLSAGIPQGAFSVFANCQRLIGRVTPTGETLRDDSGLANWLLEHTQVAVLHGSAFGMPGYLRIAYAVEDGLLTQACQRIAEACAQLR
;
A
#
# COMPACT_ATOMS: atom_id res chain seq x y z
N GLY A 1 1.94 18.08 -19.16
CA GLY A 1 1.69 16.99 -18.42
C GLY A 1 1.62 15.63 -19.08
N GLN A 2 2.54 14.75 -18.68
CA GLN A 2 2.43 13.32 -19.00
C GLN A 2 1.61 12.62 -17.91
N GLN A 3 0.84 11.60 -18.28
CA GLN A 3 -0.05 10.90 -17.36
C GLN A 3 0.64 9.75 -16.65
N VAL A 4 0.30 9.56 -15.37
CA VAL A 4 0.72 8.44 -14.56
C VAL A 4 -0.50 7.73 -14.02
N ILE A 5 -0.71 6.46 -14.42
CA ILE A 5 -1.81 5.63 -13.93
C ILE A 5 -1.47 5.14 -12.53
N ILE A 6 -2.39 5.38 -11.59
CA ILE A 6 -2.28 4.99 -10.18
C ILE A 6 -3.55 4.23 -9.79
N PRO A 7 -3.48 2.90 -9.63
CA PRO A 7 -4.59 2.12 -9.07
C PRO A 7 -4.92 2.57 -7.64
N ALA A 8 -6.17 2.87 -7.35
CA ALA A 8 -6.65 3.15 -6.00
C ALA A 8 -7.36 1.91 -5.42
N PRO A 9 -7.21 1.63 -4.12
CA PRO A 9 -6.51 2.44 -3.12
C PRO A 9 -4.99 2.39 -3.27
N TYR A 10 -4.33 3.53 -3.09
CA TYR A 10 -2.89 3.74 -3.29
C TYR A 10 -2.20 4.26 -2.03
N TRP A 11 -0.86 4.18 -1.96
CA TRP A 11 -0.11 4.92 -0.94
C TRP A 11 -0.26 6.42 -1.17
N VAL A 12 -0.66 7.11 -0.11
CA VAL A 12 -1.10 8.53 -0.14
C VAL A 12 -0.17 9.48 -0.88
N SER A 13 1.13 9.18 -0.95
CA SER A 13 2.11 10.08 -1.57
C SER A 13 2.24 9.93 -3.09
N TYR A 14 1.69 8.88 -3.71
CA TYR A 14 1.87 8.69 -5.16
C TYR A 14 1.30 9.83 -6.00
N PRO A 15 0.05 10.31 -5.80
CA PRO A 15 -0.49 11.43 -6.57
C PRO A 15 0.32 12.71 -6.38
N ASP A 16 0.73 13.00 -5.14
CA ASP A 16 1.51 14.20 -4.83
C ASP A 16 2.89 14.16 -5.48
N MET A 17 3.57 12.99 -5.47
CA MET A 17 4.86 12.81 -6.14
C MET A 17 4.75 13.04 -7.65
N VAL A 18 3.66 12.56 -8.27
CA VAL A 18 3.40 12.78 -9.69
C VAL A 18 3.17 14.26 -9.97
N SER A 19 2.34 14.93 -9.15
CA SER A 19 2.05 16.34 -9.29
C SER A 19 3.28 17.24 -9.08
N LEU A 20 4.14 16.91 -8.11
CA LEU A 20 5.42 17.60 -7.87
C LEU A 20 6.40 17.46 -9.05
N ALA A 21 6.25 16.42 -9.87
CA ALA A 21 7.02 16.22 -11.10
C ALA A 21 6.33 16.78 -12.34
N ASP A 22 5.34 17.67 -12.20
CA ASP A 22 4.52 18.24 -13.28
C ASP A 22 3.77 17.18 -14.10
N GLY A 23 3.56 16.00 -13.54
CA GLY A 23 2.75 14.92 -14.12
C GLY A 23 1.27 15.05 -13.75
N GLU A 24 0.43 14.34 -14.49
CA GLU A 24 -1.00 14.23 -14.25
C GLU A 24 -1.32 12.85 -13.66
N PRO A 25 -1.75 12.74 -12.39
CA PRO A 25 -2.16 11.46 -11.81
C PRO A 25 -3.51 11.03 -12.38
N VAL A 26 -3.57 9.87 -13.03
CA VAL A 26 -4.79 9.22 -13.51
C VAL A 26 -5.17 8.13 -12.52
N ILE A 27 -6.13 8.42 -11.65
CA ILE A 27 -6.57 7.51 -10.61
C ILE A 27 -7.57 6.50 -11.18
N VAL A 28 -7.28 5.21 -11.02
CA VAL A 28 -8.17 4.12 -11.44
C VAL A 28 -8.69 3.39 -10.22
N PRO A 29 -9.97 3.57 -9.83
CA PRO A 29 -10.56 2.87 -8.71
C PRO A 29 -10.60 1.37 -8.93
N CYS A 30 -10.05 0.61 -7.98
CA CYS A 30 -10.07 -0.85 -7.93
C CYS A 30 -10.92 -1.27 -6.74
N ASP A 31 -11.98 -2.02 -6.97
CA ASP A 31 -12.93 -2.39 -5.94
C ASP A 31 -12.56 -3.67 -5.18
N GLU A 32 -13.26 -3.90 -4.08
CA GLU A 32 -13.09 -5.07 -3.24
C GLU A 32 -13.44 -6.37 -3.98
N GLN A 33 -14.38 -6.35 -4.93
CA GLN A 33 -14.81 -7.53 -5.69
C GLN A 33 -13.68 -8.06 -6.60
N HIS A 34 -12.81 -7.16 -7.08
CA HIS A 34 -11.61 -7.50 -7.83
C HIS A 34 -10.36 -7.60 -6.94
N GLY A 35 -10.54 -7.69 -5.60
CA GLY A 35 -9.46 -7.83 -4.64
C GLY A 35 -8.53 -6.62 -4.56
N TRP A 36 -9.05 -5.42 -4.82
CA TRP A 36 -8.30 -4.16 -4.80
C TRP A 36 -7.19 -4.07 -5.86
N LYS A 37 -7.33 -4.79 -6.96
CA LYS A 37 -6.33 -4.90 -8.02
C LYS A 37 -6.85 -4.34 -9.33
N LEU A 38 -5.97 -3.66 -10.06
CA LEU A 38 -6.24 -3.19 -11.41
C LEU A 38 -6.46 -4.38 -12.34
N THR A 39 -7.54 -4.33 -13.13
CA THR A 39 -7.80 -5.35 -14.15
C THR A 39 -7.21 -4.92 -15.52
N PRO A 40 -6.97 -5.88 -16.44
CA PRO A 40 -6.54 -5.56 -17.81
C PRO A 40 -7.49 -4.59 -18.53
N GLU A 41 -8.81 -4.75 -18.33
CA GLU A 41 -9.84 -3.92 -18.95
C GLU A 41 -9.78 -2.49 -18.41
N GLN A 42 -9.61 -2.33 -17.09
CA GLN A 42 -9.45 -1.00 -16.46
C GLN A 42 -8.16 -0.33 -16.94
N LEU A 43 -7.06 -1.08 -17.04
CA LEU A 43 -5.79 -0.56 -17.55
C LEU A 43 -5.95 -0.10 -19.01
N ALA A 44 -6.53 -0.93 -19.87
CA ALA A 44 -6.75 -0.60 -21.28
C ALA A 44 -7.62 0.67 -21.45
N ALA A 45 -8.65 0.82 -20.60
CA ALA A 45 -9.52 1.99 -20.62
C ALA A 45 -8.83 3.28 -20.13
N ALA A 46 -7.83 3.17 -19.27
CA ALA A 46 -7.10 4.31 -18.70
C ALA A 46 -5.90 4.75 -19.57
N LEU A 47 -5.39 3.87 -20.43
CA LEU A 47 -4.22 4.15 -21.25
C LEU A 47 -4.53 5.13 -22.38
N THR A 48 -3.67 6.12 -22.55
CA THR A 48 -3.72 7.12 -23.62
C THR A 48 -2.33 7.32 -24.24
N PRO A 49 -2.21 8.01 -25.38
CA PRO A 49 -0.90 8.38 -25.93
C PRO A 49 -0.03 9.24 -24.97
N SER A 50 -0.67 9.93 -24.02
CA SER A 50 0.00 10.76 -23.00
C SER A 50 0.43 9.96 -21.77
N THR A 51 0.01 8.70 -21.63
CA THR A 51 0.39 7.85 -20.50
C THR A 51 1.88 7.52 -20.57
N ARG A 52 2.60 7.81 -19.47
CA ARG A 52 4.04 7.59 -19.36
C ARG A 52 4.41 6.55 -18.31
N TRP A 53 3.65 6.44 -17.22
CA TRP A 53 3.91 5.50 -16.15
C TRP A 53 2.65 4.77 -15.70
N LEU A 54 2.84 3.52 -15.30
CA LEU A 54 1.94 2.76 -14.44
C LEU A 54 2.66 2.50 -13.12
N ILE A 55 2.04 2.82 -11.98
CA ILE A 55 2.55 2.48 -10.65
C ILE A 55 1.78 1.27 -10.13
N LEU A 56 2.51 0.21 -9.74
CA LEU A 56 1.97 -0.97 -9.08
C LEU A 56 2.62 -1.10 -7.71
N ASN A 57 1.84 -1.43 -6.67
CA ASN A 57 2.35 -1.73 -5.34
C ASN A 57 1.80 -3.09 -4.86
N SER A 58 2.70 -4.06 -4.66
CA SER A 58 2.35 -5.43 -4.28
C SER A 58 3.40 -6.01 -3.34
N PRO A 59 3.02 -6.45 -2.15
CA PRO A 59 1.75 -6.28 -1.45
C PRO A 59 1.36 -4.81 -1.28
N GLY A 60 0.08 -4.49 -1.50
CA GLY A 60 -0.40 -3.11 -1.55
C GLY A 60 -0.61 -2.45 -0.17
N ASN A 61 -0.28 -1.17 -0.05
CA ASN A 61 -0.72 -0.31 1.03
C ASN A 61 -1.85 0.58 0.51
N PRO A 62 -3.10 0.49 1.04
CA PRO A 62 -3.44 0.04 2.40
C PRO A 62 -3.98 -1.39 2.53
N THR A 63 -4.23 -2.11 1.44
CA THR A 63 -5.10 -3.30 1.41
C THR A 63 -4.40 -4.61 1.76
N GLY A 64 -3.09 -4.70 1.60
CA GLY A 64 -2.35 -5.94 1.69
C GLY A 64 -2.60 -6.91 0.51
N ALA A 65 -3.27 -6.46 -0.54
CA ALA A 65 -3.52 -7.26 -1.74
C ALA A 65 -2.23 -7.60 -2.48
N ILE A 66 -2.15 -8.81 -3.03
CA ILE A 66 -1.00 -9.30 -3.81
C ILE A 66 -1.47 -9.68 -5.21
N TYR A 67 -0.79 -9.15 -6.22
CA TYR A 67 -0.98 -9.60 -7.59
C TYR A 67 -0.36 -10.97 -7.79
N SER A 68 -1.12 -11.90 -8.37
CA SER A 68 -0.58 -13.17 -8.86
C SER A 68 0.23 -12.96 -10.14
N GLU A 69 1.12 -13.91 -10.44
CA GLU A 69 1.89 -13.89 -11.68
C GLU A 69 0.98 -13.81 -12.92
N ARG A 70 -0.17 -14.50 -12.91
CA ARG A 70 -1.15 -14.46 -14.01
C ARG A 70 -1.75 -13.06 -14.19
N GLU A 71 -2.09 -12.37 -13.11
CA GLU A 71 -2.63 -11.01 -13.17
C GLU A 71 -1.58 -10.03 -13.67
N LEU A 72 -0.33 -10.14 -13.21
CA LEU A 72 0.77 -9.29 -13.70
C LEU A 72 1.04 -9.51 -15.20
N ARG A 73 1.01 -10.76 -15.66
CA ARG A 73 1.15 -11.08 -17.10
C ARG A 73 0.03 -10.48 -17.92
N ALA A 74 -1.22 -10.57 -17.46
CA ALA A 74 -2.36 -9.99 -18.15
C ALA A 74 -2.27 -8.46 -18.28
N LEU A 75 -1.76 -7.75 -17.25
CA LEU A 75 -1.45 -6.33 -17.36
C LEU A 75 -0.30 -6.06 -18.35
N ALA A 76 0.71 -6.91 -18.36
CA ALA A 76 1.84 -6.79 -19.27
C ALA A 76 1.44 -6.98 -20.74
N ASP A 77 0.49 -7.87 -21.01
CA ASP A 77 -0.06 -8.09 -22.36
C ASP A 77 -0.76 -6.83 -22.89
N VAL A 78 -1.53 -6.13 -22.03
CA VAL A 78 -2.12 -4.82 -22.41
C VAL A 78 -1.04 -3.79 -22.69
N LEU A 79 0.02 -3.75 -21.90
CA LEU A 79 1.11 -2.79 -22.07
C LEU A 79 1.98 -3.06 -23.32
N ALA A 80 1.88 -4.23 -23.94
CA ALA A 80 2.62 -4.55 -25.15
C ALA A 80 2.35 -3.55 -26.29
N ASP A 81 1.09 -3.09 -26.39
CA ASP A 81 0.65 -2.12 -27.41
C ASP A 81 1.00 -0.65 -27.07
N TYR A 82 1.56 -0.41 -25.87
CA TYR A 82 1.91 0.93 -25.38
C TYR A 82 3.39 1.03 -25.01
N PRO A 83 4.31 1.00 -26.01
CA PRO A 83 5.75 0.93 -25.77
C PRO A 83 6.34 2.14 -25.01
N GLN A 84 5.65 3.28 -24.99
CA GLN A 84 6.05 4.50 -24.29
C GLN A 84 5.80 4.41 -22.77
N VAL A 85 5.00 3.45 -22.29
CA VAL A 85 4.64 3.35 -20.86
C VAL A 85 5.71 2.58 -20.10
N LEU A 86 6.21 3.17 -19.04
CA LEU A 86 7.11 2.58 -18.06
C LEU A 86 6.29 2.02 -16.89
N VAL A 87 6.82 1.00 -16.23
CA VAL A 87 6.19 0.43 -15.02
C VAL A 87 7.09 0.69 -13.81
N MET A 88 6.55 1.25 -12.74
CA MET A 88 7.16 1.27 -11.43
C MET A 88 6.48 0.20 -10.57
N ALA A 89 7.21 -0.84 -10.22
CA ALA A 89 6.78 -1.90 -9.32
C ALA A 89 7.35 -1.63 -7.93
N ASP A 90 6.50 -1.21 -6.98
CA ASP A 90 6.87 -0.98 -5.58
C ASP A 90 6.63 -2.26 -4.79
N ASP A 91 7.70 -3.00 -4.56
CA ASP A 91 7.73 -4.30 -3.89
C ASP A 91 8.17 -4.20 -2.42
N ILE A 92 8.07 -2.99 -1.81
CA ILE A 92 8.59 -2.70 -0.45
C ILE A 92 8.09 -3.66 0.63
N TYR A 93 6.92 -4.27 0.42
CA TYR A 93 6.32 -5.24 1.34
C TYR A 93 6.53 -6.71 0.92
N GLU A 94 7.34 -6.99 -0.10
CA GLU A 94 7.58 -8.33 -0.66
C GLU A 94 7.72 -9.45 0.37
N PRO A 95 8.51 -9.32 1.46
CA PRO A 95 8.68 -10.41 2.43
C PRO A 95 7.51 -10.52 3.42
N LEU A 96 6.67 -9.48 3.54
CA LEU A 96 5.58 -9.45 4.51
C LEU A 96 4.31 -10.04 3.89
N ARG A 97 4.24 -11.37 3.82
CA ARG A 97 3.16 -12.14 3.23
C ARG A 97 2.67 -13.19 4.21
N TYR A 98 1.38 -13.48 4.16
CA TYR A 98 0.72 -14.45 5.02
C TYR A 98 0.23 -15.66 4.22
N ASP A 99 -0.08 -16.75 4.93
CA ASP A 99 -0.75 -17.93 4.39
C ASP A 99 0.02 -18.55 3.20
N ASN A 100 1.36 -18.48 3.21
CA ASN A 100 2.24 -18.93 2.12
C ASN A 100 1.85 -18.34 0.75
N THR A 101 1.25 -17.17 0.71
CA THR A 101 0.87 -16.51 -0.54
C THR A 101 2.11 -16.32 -1.41
N PRO A 102 2.12 -16.84 -2.65
CA PRO A 102 3.26 -16.67 -3.55
C PRO A 102 3.42 -15.19 -3.94
N PHE A 103 4.66 -14.79 -4.20
CA PHE A 103 4.99 -13.46 -4.71
C PHE A 103 5.81 -13.59 -5.98
N THR A 104 5.53 -12.72 -6.93
CA THR A 104 6.28 -12.58 -8.17
C THR A 104 6.40 -11.09 -8.45
N THR A 105 7.62 -10.56 -8.63
CA THR A 105 7.78 -9.17 -9.06
C THR A 105 7.33 -9.00 -10.52
N PHE A 106 6.91 -7.78 -10.89
CA PHE A 106 6.48 -7.50 -12.26
C PHE A 106 7.55 -7.85 -13.30
N ALA A 107 8.83 -7.59 -13.01
CA ALA A 107 9.94 -7.91 -13.90
C ALA A 107 10.11 -9.42 -14.15
N GLN A 108 9.79 -10.27 -13.17
CA GLN A 108 9.79 -11.73 -13.34
C GLN A 108 8.57 -12.22 -14.12
N ALA A 109 7.40 -11.67 -13.82
CA ALA A 109 6.15 -12.04 -14.52
C ALA A 109 6.17 -11.62 -15.99
N ALA A 110 6.83 -10.51 -16.31
CA ALA A 110 6.86 -9.90 -17.65
C ALA A 110 8.29 -9.60 -18.12
N PRO A 111 9.13 -10.62 -18.38
CA PRO A 111 10.54 -10.43 -18.76
C PRO A 111 10.71 -9.61 -20.05
N GLN A 112 9.72 -9.60 -20.94
CA GLN A 112 9.70 -8.78 -22.14
C GLN A 112 9.61 -7.28 -21.86
N LEU A 113 9.18 -6.87 -20.66
CA LEU A 113 9.04 -5.48 -20.24
C LEU A 113 10.15 -5.01 -19.28
N VAL A 114 11.17 -5.83 -19.00
CA VAL A 114 12.28 -5.49 -18.08
C VAL A 114 13.00 -4.21 -18.50
N SER A 115 13.16 -3.97 -19.81
CA SER A 115 13.81 -2.76 -20.34
C SER A 115 13.05 -1.46 -20.06
N ARG A 116 11.84 -1.53 -19.50
CA ARG A 116 10.99 -0.39 -19.13
C ARG A 116 10.30 -0.58 -17.77
N THR A 117 10.87 -1.45 -16.91
CA THR A 117 10.38 -1.68 -15.55
C THR A 117 11.41 -1.17 -14.54
N LEU A 118 10.93 -0.36 -13.58
CA LEU A 118 11.67 0.06 -12.39
C LEU A 118 11.09 -0.70 -11.19
N THR A 119 11.83 -1.64 -10.64
CA THR A 119 11.46 -2.31 -9.38
C THR A 119 12.05 -1.53 -8.22
N VAL A 120 11.20 -1.10 -7.28
CA VAL A 120 11.58 -0.35 -6.08
C VAL A 120 11.39 -1.26 -4.87
N ASN A 121 12.37 -1.26 -3.97
CA ASN A 121 12.34 -2.04 -2.75
C ASN A 121 13.16 -1.35 -1.64
N GLY A 122 13.27 -1.96 -0.47
CA GLY A 122 14.04 -1.42 0.64
C GLY A 122 13.97 -2.28 1.89
N VAL A 123 14.79 -1.93 2.87
CA VAL A 123 14.86 -2.61 4.17
C VAL A 123 13.90 -2.02 5.22
N SER A 124 13.21 -0.94 4.89
CA SER A 124 12.36 -0.21 5.84
C SER A 124 11.27 -1.07 6.46
N LYS A 125 10.65 -1.95 5.66
CA LYS A 125 9.51 -2.78 6.08
C LYS A 125 9.94 -4.20 6.42
N SER A 126 10.70 -4.83 5.53
CA SER A 126 11.22 -6.18 5.71
C SER A 126 12.12 -6.37 6.93
N HIS A 127 12.85 -5.34 7.33
CA HIS A 127 13.83 -5.39 8.42
C HIS A 127 13.53 -4.39 9.56
N ALA A 128 12.31 -3.81 9.61
CA ALA A 128 11.93 -2.76 10.57
C ALA A 128 12.92 -1.57 10.62
N MET A 129 13.56 -1.26 9.50
CA MET A 129 14.62 -0.25 9.40
C MET A 129 14.10 1.09 8.84
N THR A 130 12.93 1.52 9.26
CA THR A 130 12.31 2.77 8.76
C THR A 130 13.15 4.00 9.08
N GLY A 131 13.80 4.04 10.24
CA GLY A 131 14.66 5.14 10.68
C GLY A 131 15.97 5.28 9.90
N TRP A 132 16.41 4.24 9.19
CA TRP A 132 17.66 4.25 8.41
C TRP A 132 17.53 5.01 7.10
N ARG A 133 16.31 5.31 6.65
CA ARG A 133 16.01 6.13 5.47
C ARG A 133 16.72 5.67 4.19
N LEU A 134 16.61 4.38 3.85
CA LEU A 134 17.23 3.78 2.68
C LEU A 134 16.24 2.92 1.92
N GLY A 135 16.19 3.13 0.60
CA GLY A 135 15.57 2.25 -0.39
C GLY A 135 16.53 2.03 -1.55
N TYR A 136 16.21 1.11 -2.41
CA TYR A 136 16.96 0.82 -3.62
C TYR A 136 16.02 0.49 -4.77
N ALA A 137 16.53 0.61 -5.99
CA ALA A 137 15.77 0.29 -7.19
C ALA A 137 16.65 -0.44 -8.21
N GLY A 138 16.02 -1.33 -8.95
CA GLY A 138 16.59 -2.00 -10.11
C GLY A 138 15.78 -1.68 -11.36
N GLY A 139 16.47 -1.36 -12.46
CA GLY A 139 15.78 -1.00 -13.70
C GLY A 139 16.74 -0.74 -14.88
N PRO A 140 16.21 -0.22 -16.00
CA PRO A 140 17.01 0.07 -17.17
C PRO A 140 18.15 1.04 -16.86
N GLN A 141 19.35 0.78 -17.39
CA GLN A 141 20.54 1.58 -17.10
C GLN A 141 20.35 3.07 -17.36
N TRP A 142 19.67 3.43 -18.44
CA TRP A 142 19.41 4.83 -18.77
C TRP A 142 18.57 5.55 -17.71
N LEU A 143 17.57 4.85 -17.16
CA LEU A 143 16.68 5.39 -16.12
C LEU A 143 17.44 5.54 -14.79
N ILE A 144 18.17 4.49 -14.38
CA ILE A 144 18.99 4.54 -13.16
C ILE A 144 20.03 5.66 -13.26
N ALA A 145 20.70 5.84 -14.40
CA ALA A 145 21.66 6.93 -14.61
C ALA A 145 20.99 8.31 -14.48
N ALA A 146 19.81 8.50 -15.06
CA ALA A 146 19.04 9.75 -14.90
C ALA A 146 18.64 10.02 -13.44
N MET A 147 18.19 8.99 -12.72
CA MET A 147 17.85 9.09 -11.29
C MET A 147 19.08 9.47 -10.45
N GLN A 148 20.25 8.89 -10.73
CA GLN A 148 21.51 9.22 -10.04
C GLN A 148 21.91 10.69 -10.23
N ILE A 149 21.73 11.23 -11.44
CA ILE A 149 22.02 12.65 -11.72
C ILE A 149 21.11 13.54 -10.86
N LEU A 150 19.80 13.30 -10.88
CA LEU A 150 18.84 14.09 -10.07
C LEU A 150 19.11 13.97 -8.57
N GLN A 151 19.38 12.77 -8.09
CA GLN A 151 19.68 12.53 -6.68
C GLN A 151 20.97 13.24 -6.26
N SER A 152 22.01 13.24 -7.09
CA SER A 152 23.29 13.91 -6.79
C SER A 152 23.13 15.43 -6.62
N GLN A 153 22.12 16.04 -7.26
CA GLN A 153 21.82 17.47 -7.19
C GLN A 153 20.78 17.84 -6.10
N SER A 154 20.17 16.85 -5.43
CA SER A 154 19.16 17.05 -4.39
C SER A 154 19.63 16.54 -3.03
N THR A 155 19.49 15.24 -2.77
CA THR A 155 19.84 14.60 -1.50
C THR A 155 21.22 13.96 -1.47
N SER A 156 21.98 14.05 -2.55
CA SER A 156 23.29 13.42 -2.81
C SER A 156 23.20 11.87 -2.83
N ASN A 157 23.18 11.24 -1.68
CA ASN A 157 23.06 9.79 -1.51
C ASN A 157 22.62 9.44 -0.08
N PRO A 158 22.12 8.21 0.16
CA PRO A 158 21.86 7.76 1.53
C PRO A 158 23.13 7.74 2.38
N SER A 159 22.97 7.89 3.71
CA SER A 159 24.08 7.79 4.66
C SER A 159 24.90 6.52 4.44
N ALA A 160 26.23 6.62 4.45
CA ALA A 160 27.12 5.44 4.33
C ALA A 160 26.87 4.41 5.45
N ILE A 161 26.55 4.86 6.66
CA ILE A 161 26.19 3.99 7.77
C ILE A 161 24.91 3.20 7.44
N SER A 162 23.89 3.89 6.91
CA SER A 162 22.64 3.24 6.50
C SER A 162 22.87 2.24 5.36
N GLN A 163 23.76 2.54 4.41
CA GLN A 163 24.12 1.62 3.33
C GLN A 163 24.80 0.38 3.87
N ALA A 164 25.78 0.51 4.77
CA ALA A 164 26.46 -0.61 5.39
C ALA A 164 25.49 -1.49 6.20
N ALA A 165 24.56 -0.86 6.96
CA ALA A 165 23.51 -1.58 7.69
C ALA A 165 22.56 -2.33 6.75
N ALA A 166 22.14 -1.73 5.63
CA ALA A 166 21.29 -2.39 4.64
C ALA A 166 21.99 -3.57 3.94
N VAL A 167 23.28 -3.44 3.62
CA VAL A 167 24.10 -4.55 3.07
C VAL A 167 24.17 -5.70 4.06
N ALA A 168 24.39 -5.41 5.36
CA ALA A 168 24.39 -6.43 6.40
C ALA A 168 23.00 -7.10 6.50
N ALA A 169 21.92 -6.32 6.52
CA ALA A 169 20.56 -6.83 6.61
C ALA A 169 20.21 -7.76 5.44
N LEU A 170 20.54 -7.38 4.20
CA LEU A 170 20.25 -8.16 3.00
C LEU A 170 21.11 -9.42 2.84
N ASN A 171 22.30 -9.45 3.42
CA ASN A 171 23.22 -10.60 3.35
C ASN A 171 23.07 -11.57 4.52
N HIS A 172 22.37 -11.20 5.59
CA HIS A 172 22.09 -12.10 6.70
C HIS A 172 20.92 -13.05 6.37
N SER A 173 20.91 -14.19 7.11
CA SER A 173 19.78 -15.10 7.11
C SER A 173 18.50 -14.35 7.47
N ALA A 174 17.42 -14.64 6.75
CA ALA A 174 16.11 -14.07 6.98
C ALA A 174 15.29 -14.81 8.06
N ASP A 175 15.94 -15.68 8.88
CA ASP A 175 15.26 -16.55 9.86
C ASP A 175 14.43 -15.76 10.87
N PHE A 176 14.80 -14.52 11.18
CA PHE A 176 14.01 -13.64 12.04
C PHE A 176 12.64 -13.28 11.46
N LEU A 177 12.48 -13.33 10.14
CA LEU A 177 11.23 -12.98 9.48
C LEU A 177 10.10 -13.95 9.85
N ASP A 178 10.38 -15.23 10.03
CA ASP A 178 9.36 -16.23 10.37
C ASP A 178 8.69 -15.91 11.71
N GLY A 179 9.46 -15.60 12.73
CA GLY A 179 8.93 -15.20 14.04
C GLY A 179 8.16 -13.88 13.98
N TRP A 180 8.63 -12.96 13.14
CA TRP A 180 7.97 -11.68 12.96
C TRP A 180 6.66 -11.81 12.14
N LEU A 181 6.66 -12.57 11.07
CA LEU A 181 5.46 -12.87 10.30
C LEU A 181 4.40 -13.57 11.14
N HIS A 182 4.82 -14.54 11.99
CA HIS A 182 3.89 -15.17 12.94
C HIS A 182 3.26 -14.14 13.90
N THR A 183 4.05 -13.21 14.43
CA THR A 183 3.54 -12.14 15.30
C THR A 183 2.58 -11.21 14.56
N LEU A 184 2.93 -10.78 13.34
CA LEU A 184 2.09 -9.92 12.53
C LEU A 184 0.79 -10.63 12.12
N ASP A 185 0.85 -11.93 11.81
CA ASP A 185 -0.35 -12.71 11.48
C ASP A 185 -1.30 -12.82 12.67
N LYS A 186 -0.80 -13.09 13.87
CA LYS A 186 -1.61 -13.07 15.10
C LYS A 186 -2.32 -11.72 15.28
N ARG A 187 -1.62 -10.62 15.06
CA ARG A 187 -2.18 -9.26 15.13
C ARG A 187 -3.20 -8.99 14.01
N ARG A 188 -2.93 -9.48 12.79
CA ARG A 188 -3.88 -9.46 11.68
C ARG A 188 -5.19 -10.13 12.06
N GLN A 189 -5.12 -11.35 12.61
CA GLN A 189 -6.31 -12.10 13.05
C GLN A 189 -7.07 -11.37 14.15
N GLN A 190 -6.38 -10.75 15.08
CA GLN A 190 -7.00 -9.96 16.15
C GLN A 190 -7.81 -8.78 15.60
N VAL A 191 -7.23 -7.99 14.66
CA VAL A 191 -7.93 -6.87 14.03
C VAL A 191 -9.12 -7.36 13.21
N LEU A 192 -8.96 -8.43 12.43
CA LEU A 192 -10.06 -9.02 11.66
C LEU A 192 -11.18 -9.52 12.57
N GLY A 193 -10.85 -10.14 13.70
CA GLY A 193 -11.84 -10.57 14.70
C GLY A 193 -12.60 -9.39 15.32
N MET A 194 -11.92 -8.30 15.63
CA MET A 194 -12.57 -7.07 16.09
C MET A 194 -13.51 -6.50 15.02
N ILE A 195 -13.06 -6.39 13.77
CA ILE A 195 -13.89 -5.87 12.67
C ILE A 195 -15.13 -6.74 12.48
N ALA A 196 -14.98 -8.07 12.46
CA ALA A 196 -16.10 -9.00 12.30
C ALA A 196 -17.13 -8.92 13.45
N ALA A 197 -16.70 -8.57 14.65
CA ALA A 197 -17.57 -8.40 15.82
C ALA A 197 -18.17 -6.99 15.95
N THR A 198 -17.72 -6.03 15.14
CA THR A 198 -18.16 -4.64 15.21
C THR A 198 -19.20 -4.34 14.14
N GLU A 199 -20.45 -4.06 14.56
CA GLU A 199 -21.51 -3.70 13.62
C GLU A 199 -21.14 -2.45 12.81
N GLY A 200 -21.31 -2.53 11.50
CA GLY A 200 -21.00 -1.45 10.56
C GLY A 200 -19.60 -1.48 9.98
N LEU A 201 -18.73 -2.37 10.46
CA LEU A 201 -17.42 -2.64 9.87
C LEU A 201 -17.40 -3.98 9.11
N SER A 202 -16.62 -4.04 8.06
CA SER A 202 -16.27 -5.30 7.37
C SER A 202 -14.92 -5.16 6.68
N ALA A 203 -14.23 -6.26 6.41
CA ALA A 203 -12.97 -6.23 5.67
C ALA A 203 -12.71 -7.56 4.98
N GLY A 204 -12.03 -7.50 3.83
CA GLY A 204 -11.34 -8.64 3.25
C GLY A 204 -10.08 -9.01 4.06
N ILE A 205 -9.58 -10.23 3.85
CA ILE A 205 -8.38 -10.73 4.54
C ILE A 205 -7.15 -10.23 3.76
N PRO A 206 -6.29 -9.37 4.36
CA PRO A 206 -5.06 -8.94 3.70
C PRO A 206 -4.08 -10.11 3.55
N GLN A 207 -3.50 -10.24 2.36
CA GLN A 207 -2.53 -11.28 2.03
C GLN A 207 -1.10 -10.91 2.41
N GLY A 208 -0.84 -9.60 2.64
CA GLY A 208 0.48 -9.08 2.98
C GLY A 208 0.43 -7.73 3.67
N ALA A 209 1.59 -7.07 3.78
CA ALA A 209 1.79 -5.83 4.51
C ALA A 209 1.41 -5.95 6.00
N PHE A 210 0.97 -4.89 6.66
CA PHE A 210 0.62 -4.90 8.08
C PHE A 210 -0.55 -3.95 8.42
N SER A 211 -1.53 -3.88 7.52
CA SER A 211 -2.76 -3.12 7.75
C SER A 211 -3.98 -3.87 7.22
N VAL A 212 -5.14 -3.60 7.81
CA VAL A 212 -6.45 -4.00 7.29
C VAL A 212 -7.12 -2.75 6.75
N PHE A 213 -7.73 -2.87 5.57
CA PHE A 213 -8.54 -1.83 4.95
C PHE A 213 -10.01 -2.16 5.17
N ALA A 214 -10.58 -1.55 6.22
CA ALA A 214 -11.92 -1.87 6.71
C ALA A 214 -12.97 -0.98 6.05
N ASN A 215 -14.00 -1.58 5.48
CA ASN A 215 -15.19 -0.86 5.03
C ASN A 215 -15.96 -0.33 6.25
N CYS A 216 -16.25 0.98 6.24
CA CYS A 216 -16.98 1.66 7.30
C CYS A 216 -18.22 2.42 6.76
N GLN A 217 -18.64 2.16 5.53
CA GLN A 217 -19.75 2.88 4.89
C GLN A 217 -21.04 2.83 5.71
N ARG A 218 -21.30 1.73 6.43
CA ARG A 218 -22.48 1.60 7.29
C ARG A 218 -22.44 2.46 8.56
N LEU A 219 -21.28 3.02 8.91
CA LEU A 219 -21.13 3.95 10.02
C LEU A 219 -21.28 5.41 9.57
N ILE A 220 -21.17 5.68 8.27
CA ILE A 220 -21.40 7.01 7.71
C ILE A 220 -22.89 7.35 7.78
N GLY A 221 -23.20 8.56 8.24
CA GLY A 221 -24.56 9.02 8.49
C GLY A 221 -25.07 8.72 9.90
N ARG A 222 -24.39 7.88 10.68
CA ARG A 222 -24.72 7.66 12.10
C ARG A 222 -24.38 8.88 12.95
N VAL A 223 -25.04 8.98 14.09
CA VAL A 223 -24.93 10.10 15.04
C VAL A 223 -24.12 9.67 16.25
N THR A 224 -23.16 10.48 16.63
CA THR A 224 -22.33 10.29 17.83
C THR A 224 -23.14 10.50 19.11
N PRO A 225 -22.67 10.06 20.28
CA PRO A 225 -23.32 10.35 21.57
C PRO A 225 -23.48 11.85 21.86
N THR A 226 -22.63 12.69 21.28
CA THR A 226 -22.70 14.17 21.42
C THR A 226 -23.68 14.84 20.45
N GLY A 227 -24.33 14.07 19.54
CA GLY A 227 -25.28 14.56 18.57
C GLY A 227 -24.68 15.00 17.22
N GLU A 228 -23.41 14.75 16.98
CA GLU A 228 -22.76 15.04 15.71
C GLU A 228 -23.04 13.90 14.69
N THR A 229 -23.35 14.25 13.45
CA THR A 229 -23.50 13.27 12.36
C THR A 229 -22.16 13.04 11.66
N LEU A 230 -21.72 11.79 11.58
CA LEU A 230 -20.54 11.38 10.84
C LEU A 230 -20.82 11.45 9.33
N ARG A 231 -20.27 12.44 8.63
CA ARG A 231 -20.60 12.72 7.23
C ARG A 231 -19.78 11.89 6.23
N ASP A 232 -18.59 11.47 6.63
CA ASP A 232 -17.63 10.75 5.80
C ASP A 232 -16.63 9.94 6.66
N ASP A 233 -15.75 9.22 6.02
CA ASP A 233 -14.70 8.42 6.66
C ASP A 233 -13.66 9.27 7.39
N SER A 234 -13.39 10.48 6.93
CA SER A 234 -12.51 11.43 7.62
C SER A 234 -13.11 11.88 8.95
N GLY A 235 -14.41 12.22 8.95
CA GLY A 235 -15.15 12.54 10.17
C GLY A 235 -15.14 11.38 11.16
N LEU A 236 -15.36 10.15 10.69
CA LEU A 236 -15.26 8.94 11.53
C LEU A 236 -13.86 8.76 12.11
N ALA A 237 -12.81 8.90 11.30
CA ALA A 237 -11.42 8.74 11.76
C ALA A 237 -11.05 9.80 12.80
N ASN A 238 -11.43 11.06 12.59
CA ASN A 238 -11.21 12.15 13.55
C ASN A 238 -12.00 11.92 14.85
N TRP A 239 -13.27 11.53 14.76
CA TRP A 239 -14.07 11.20 15.93
C TRP A 239 -13.48 10.05 16.75
N LEU A 240 -13.01 8.97 16.09
CA LEU A 240 -12.31 7.89 16.76
C LEU A 240 -11.04 8.39 17.48
N LEU A 241 -10.25 9.22 16.83
CA LEU A 241 -9.03 9.80 17.43
C LEU A 241 -9.37 10.63 18.68
N GLU A 242 -10.33 11.52 18.59
CA GLU A 242 -10.70 12.43 19.70
C GLU A 242 -11.39 11.68 20.86
N HIS A 243 -12.28 10.75 20.53
CA HIS A 243 -13.09 10.07 21.52
C HIS A 243 -12.36 8.89 22.17
N THR A 244 -11.52 8.16 21.40
CA THR A 244 -10.88 6.93 21.87
C THR A 244 -9.36 7.03 22.00
N GLN A 245 -8.75 8.09 21.48
CA GLN A 245 -7.30 8.25 21.34
C GLN A 245 -6.65 7.13 20.48
N VAL A 246 -7.41 6.57 19.53
CA VAL A 246 -6.93 5.62 18.55
C VAL A 246 -6.87 6.28 17.17
N ALA A 247 -5.66 6.40 16.63
CA ALA A 247 -5.44 6.94 15.30
C ALA A 247 -5.62 5.83 14.24
N VAL A 248 -6.57 6.05 13.34
CA VAL A 248 -6.74 5.29 12.09
C VAL A 248 -6.69 6.26 10.91
N LEU A 249 -6.43 5.76 9.71
CA LEU A 249 -6.42 6.63 8.53
C LEU A 249 -7.66 6.38 7.68
N HIS A 250 -8.31 7.46 7.27
CA HIS A 250 -9.51 7.42 6.43
C HIS A 250 -9.17 7.00 4.99
N GLY A 251 -10.05 6.26 4.35
CA GLY A 251 -9.86 5.70 3.00
C GLY A 251 -9.78 6.75 1.91
N SER A 252 -10.42 7.92 2.10
CA SER A 252 -10.34 9.04 1.16
C SER A 252 -8.90 9.50 0.91
N ALA A 253 -7.99 9.40 1.91
CA ALA A 253 -6.57 9.70 1.74
C ALA A 253 -5.86 8.71 0.78
N PHE A 254 -6.44 7.53 0.59
CA PHE A 254 -5.94 6.49 -0.32
C PHE A 254 -6.73 6.45 -1.64
N GLY A 255 -7.58 7.46 -1.89
CA GLY A 255 -8.45 7.54 -3.07
C GLY A 255 -9.68 6.65 -3.03
N MET A 256 -10.04 6.07 -1.87
CA MET A 256 -11.20 5.18 -1.69
C MET A 256 -12.01 5.59 -0.45
N PRO A 257 -12.96 6.53 -0.58
CA PRO A 257 -13.82 6.94 0.52
C PRO A 257 -14.71 5.81 1.05
N GLY A 258 -15.07 5.89 2.34
CA GLY A 258 -15.89 4.89 3.01
C GLY A 258 -15.12 3.73 3.63
N TYR A 259 -13.80 3.87 3.79
CA TYR A 259 -12.91 2.88 4.39
C TYR A 259 -12.03 3.49 5.48
N LEU A 260 -11.47 2.63 6.34
CA LEU A 260 -10.45 2.96 7.32
C LEU A 260 -9.25 2.03 7.16
N ARG A 261 -8.03 2.58 7.19
CA ARG A 261 -6.82 1.77 7.32
C ARG A 261 -6.46 1.61 8.79
N ILE A 262 -6.44 0.38 9.28
CA ILE A 262 -6.03 0.00 10.63
C ILE A 262 -4.69 -0.73 10.54
N ALA A 263 -3.61 -0.10 10.99
CA ALA A 263 -2.29 -0.71 11.04
C ALA A 263 -2.12 -1.54 12.32
N TYR A 264 -1.53 -2.74 12.19
CA TYR A 264 -1.32 -3.66 13.33
C TYR A 264 0.16 -3.93 13.65
N ALA A 265 1.07 -3.19 13.03
CA ALA A 265 2.50 -3.24 13.39
C ALA A 265 2.80 -2.40 14.64
N VAL A 266 2.12 -2.70 15.75
CA VAL A 266 2.25 -2.05 17.05
C VAL A 266 2.37 -3.11 18.14
N GLU A 267 2.69 -2.71 19.36
CA GLU A 267 2.81 -3.60 20.51
C GLU A 267 1.46 -4.29 20.83
N ASP A 268 1.48 -5.56 21.28
CA ASP A 268 0.29 -6.41 21.43
C ASP A 268 -0.75 -5.85 22.41
N GLY A 269 -0.30 -5.31 23.57
CA GLY A 269 -1.20 -4.71 24.55
C GLY A 269 -1.86 -3.43 24.03
N LEU A 270 -1.11 -2.61 23.29
CA LEU A 270 -1.66 -1.40 22.67
C LEU A 270 -2.66 -1.76 21.58
N LEU A 271 -2.39 -2.80 20.77
CA LEU A 271 -3.31 -3.27 19.75
C LEU A 271 -4.61 -3.77 20.37
N THR A 272 -4.52 -4.53 21.44
CA THR A 272 -5.69 -5.04 22.18
C THR A 272 -6.57 -3.90 22.68
N GLN A 273 -5.97 -2.90 23.32
CA GLN A 273 -6.69 -1.72 23.80
C GLN A 273 -7.32 -0.93 22.64
N ALA A 274 -6.58 -0.74 21.54
CA ALA A 274 -7.09 -0.03 20.37
C ALA A 274 -8.31 -0.75 19.77
N CYS A 275 -8.24 -2.05 19.58
CA CYS A 275 -9.35 -2.86 19.07
C CYS A 275 -10.59 -2.74 19.97
N GLN A 276 -10.41 -2.85 21.28
CA GLN A 276 -11.51 -2.70 22.24
C GLN A 276 -12.15 -1.32 22.16
N ARG A 277 -11.33 -0.26 22.18
CA ARG A 277 -11.82 1.14 22.12
C ARG A 277 -12.56 1.44 20.82
N ILE A 278 -12.09 0.94 19.66
CA ILE A 278 -12.79 1.10 18.38
C ILE A 278 -14.16 0.41 18.45
N ALA A 279 -14.24 -0.83 18.92
CA ALA A 279 -15.48 -1.58 19.00
C ALA A 279 -16.49 -0.90 19.95
N GLU A 280 -16.06 -0.49 21.14
CA GLU A 280 -16.89 0.21 22.13
C GLU A 280 -17.40 1.55 21.60
N ALA A 281 -16.57 2.31 20.87
CA ALA A 281 -16.98 3.57 20.28
C ALA A 281 -18.02 3.35 19.15
N CYS A 282 -17.75 2.42 18.23
CA CYS A 282 -18.68 2.10 17.15
C CYS A 282 -20.05 1.65 17.67
N ALA A 283 -20.11 0.91 18.79
CA ALA A 283 -21.35 0.48 19.43
C ALA A 283 -22.19 1.64 20.02
N GLN A 284 -21.61 2.81 20.23
CA GLN A 284 -22.32 4.00 20.75
C GLN A 284 -22.96 4.84 19.64
N LEU A 285 -22.64 4.58 18.37
CA LEU A 285 -23.20 5.28 17.21
C LEU A 285 -24.66 4.85 16.96
N ARG A 286 -25.55 5.83 16.67
CA ARG A 286 -26.99 5.62 16.48
C ARG A 286 -27.41 5.88 15.04
#